data_454e72c48dcf4c70eb0674936def6f5a
#
_entry.id   454e72c48dcf4c70eb0674936def6f5a
#
_cell.length_a   1.000
_cell.length_b   1.000
_cell.length_c   1.000
_cell.angle_alpha   90.00
_cell.angle_beta   90.00
_cell.angle_gamma   90.00
#
_symmetry.space_group_name_H-M   'P 1'
#
loop_
_entity.id
_entity.type
_entity.pdbx_description
1 polymer ?
#
loop_
_entity_poly.entity_id
_entity_poly.type
_entity_poly.pdbx_seq_one_letter_code
_entity_poly.pdbx_strand_id
1 'polypeptide(L)'
;RVRHRGGQFGDDFFDSFFNRVEMREQPVTVSEVPIEVLPLPDEGKPADFTGAVGQWNLDVSAKPTEIAVGDPITLTIKITGNGNIDTVATPQLKNLDNFKTYDPTSKTTKNELSTTGERVFQQVLVPKSTEAAELPEIRLPYFDPVAKAYKTAVQGPIKLVVKASGAGASAVLSGPTRTRPAEKLGEDIVYLKGDLGPAAAAAPLCATPTFWVLNFAPVVALAGAIGWKRRSDRRRGDVAYARRSRAARTARKLLAA
;
A
#
# COMPACT_ATOMS: atom_id res chain seq x y z
N ARG A 1 -5.50 -7.23 -65.77
CA ARG A 1 -6.46 -6.20 -65.30
C ARG A 1 -7.79 -6.91 -64.99
N VAL A 2 -8.06 -7.18 -63.74
CA VAL A 2 -9.41 -7.52 -63.25
C VAL A 2 -9.65 -6.63 -62.06
N ARG A 3 -10.64 -5.73 -62.19
CA ARG A 3 -11.16 -4.87 -61.15
C ARG A 3 -12.11 -5.71 -60.30
N HIS A 4 -11.77 -5.98 -59.05
CA HIS A 4 -12.78 -6.33 -58.05
C HIS A 4 -13.21 -5.08 -57.29
N ARG A 5 -14.42 -4.70 -57.58
CA ARG A 5 -15.22 -3.67 -56.88
C ARG A 5 -15.97 -4.44 -55.79
N GLY A 6 -15.41 -4.51 -54.62
CA GLY A 6 -16.04 -5.10 -53.43
C GLY A 6 -16.30 -4.03 -52.40
N GLY A 7 -17.52 -4.02 -51.87
CA GLY A 7 -18.23 -3.00 -51.13
C GLY A 7 -17.49 -2.48 -49.91
N GLN A 8 -17.38 -1.21 -49.90
CA GLN A 8 -16.80 -0.37 -48.88
C GLN A 8 -17.94 0.17 -48.02
N PHE A 9 -18.39 -0.62 -47.05
CA PHE A 9 -19.25 -0.16 -45.95
C PHE A 9 -19.21 -1.21 -44.82
N GLY A 10 -18.25 -1.10 -43.93
CA GLY A 10 -18.28 -1.91 -42.74
C GLY A 10 -16.96 -2.01 -41.91
N ASP A 11 -15.80 -1.87 -42.52
CA ASP A 11 -14.54 -2.13 -41.82
C ASP A 11 -13.93 -0.91 -41.15
N ASP A 12 -14.14 0.29 -41.65
CA ASP A 12 -13.54 1.51 -41.08
C ASP A 12 -14.09 1.88 -39.68
N PHE A 13 -15.28 1.40 -39.31
CA PHE A 13 -15.85 1.73 -38.01
C PHE A 13 -15.27 0.85 -36.88
N PHE A 14 -14.90 -0.38 -37.19
CA PHE A 14 -14.27 -1.27 -36.22
C PHE A 14 -12.76 -1.04 -36.07
N ASP A 15 -12.08 -0.66 -37.15
CA ASP A 15 -10.64 -0.35 -37.10
C ASP A 15 -10.33 0.91 -36.27
N SER A 16 -11.25 1.86 -36.21
CA SER A 16 -11.06 3.04 -35.36
C SER A 16 -11.23 2.74 -33.86
N PHE A 17 -11.95 1.67 -33.50
CA PHE A 17 -12.12 1.24 -32.10
C PHE A 17 -10.96 0.38 -31.57
N PHE A 18 -10.22 -0.26 -32.46
CA PHE A 18 -9.03 -1.04 -32.15
C PHE A 18 -7.76 -0.37 -32.65
N ASN A 19 -7.75 0.96 -32.71
CA ASN A 19 -6.54 1.69 -32.99
C ASN A 19 -5.51 1.30 -31.92
N ARG A 20 -4.79 0.22 -32.17
CA ARG A 20 -3.61 -0.16 -31.42
C ARG A 20 -2.71 1.05 -31.46
N VAL A 21 -2.56 1.69 -30.30
CA VAL A 21 -1.44 2.58 -30.05
C VAL A 21 -0.19 1.70 -30.28
N GLU A 22 0.34 1.73 -31.49
CA GLU A 22 1.66 1.16 -31.75
C GLU A 22 2.64 2.01 -30.93
N MET A 23 2.98 1.50 -29.74
CA MET A 23 4.12 1.99 -29.00
C MET A 23 5.36 1.71 -29.87
N ARG A 24 5.73 2.70 -30.66
CA ARG A 24 6.95 2.67 -31.42
C ARG A 24 8.07 3.01 -30.43
N GLU A 25 8.78 1.99 -29.99
CA GLU A 25 10.02 2.19 -29.24
C GLU A 25 10.99 2.92 -30.16
N GLN A 26 11.24 4.18 -29.85
CA GLN A 26 12.23 4.96 -30.56
C GLN A 26 13.52 4.87 -29.75
N PRO A 27 14.55 4.15 -30.22
CA PRO A 27 15.82 4.08 -29.52
C PRO A 27 16.45 5.49 -29.51
N VAL A 28 16.52 6.09 -28.33
CA VAL A 28 17.26 7.33 -28.12
C VAL A 28 18.68 6.97 -27.75
N THR A 29 19.61 7.19 -28.67
CA THR A 29 21.04 7.00 -28.40
C THR A 29 21.57 8.29 -27.76
N VAL A 30 22.00 8.19 -26.51
CA VAL A 30 22.68 9.27 -25.79
C VAL A 30 24.18 8.99 -25.85
N SER A 31 24.98 10.03 -26.08
CA SER A 31 26.45 9.92 -26.05
C SER A 31 26.90 9.53 -24.64
N GLU A 32 27.84 8.62 -24.54
CA GLU A 32 28.45 8.23 -23.26
C GLU A 32 29.15 9.44 -22.62
N VAL A 33 28.81 9.72 -21.37
CA VAL A 33 29.50 10.74 -20.57
C VAL A 33 30.45 10.02 -19.62
N PRO A 34 31.77 10.19 -19.75
CA PRO A 34 32.72 9.56 -18.85
C PRO A 34 32.57 10.15 -17.45
N ILE A 35 32.42 9.30 -16.45
CA ILE A 35 32.35 9.67 -15.03
C ILE A 35 33.62 9.14 -14.35
N GLU A 36 34.38 10.03 -13.74
CA GLU A 36 35.53 9.67 -12.91
C GLU A 36 35.07 9.48 -11.46
N VAL A 37 35.29 8.29 -10.94
CA VAL A 37 34.96 7.95 -9.54
C VAL A 37 36.22 8.10 -8.68
N LEU A 38 36.21 9.07 -7.78
CA LEU A 38 37.32 9.29 -6.84
C LEU A 38 37.15 8.43 -5.59
N PRO A 39 38.19 7.75 -5.10
CA PRO A 39 38.15 7.01 -3.85
C PRO A 39 38.01 7.99 -2.65
N LEU A 40 37.36 7.52 -1.57
CA LEU A 40 37.33 8.29 -0.34
C LEU A 40 38.72 8.31 0.33
N PRO A 41 39.16 9.45 0.89
CA PRO A 41 40.43 9.53 1.61
C PRO A 41 40.40 8.66 2.86
N ASP A 42 41.51 8.00 3.15
CA ASP A 42 41.65 7.22 4.39
C ASP A 42 42.00 8.10 5.57
N GLU A 43 42.53 9.27 5.33
CA GLU A 43 42.90 10.24 6.37
C GLU A 43 41.67 10.81 7.06
N GLY A 44 41.64 10.75 8.40
CA GLY A 44 40.53 11.27 9.20
C GLY A 44 39.27 10.41 9.20
N LYS A 45 39.29 9.22 8.60
CA LYS A 45 38.14 8.33 8.54
C LYS A 45 37.77 7.77 9.92
N PRO A 46 36.58 8.05 10.47
CA PRO A 46 36.12 7.50 11.74
C PRO A 46 35.98 5.99 11.70
N ALA A 47 36.29 5.30 12.81
CA ALA A 47 36.17 3.84 12.89
C ALA A 47 34.72 3.33 12.72
N ASP A 48 33.73 4.17 13.06
CA ASP A 48 32.29 3.89 12.96
C ASP A 48 31.68 4.43 11.66
N PHE A 49 32.49 4.81 10.67
CA PHE A 49 32.04 5.27 9.37
C PHE A 49 31.38 4.13 8.58
N THR A 50 30.12 4.32 8.17
CA THR A 50 29.30 3.30 7.49
C THR A 50 29.09 3.57 6.02
N GLY A 51 29.80 4.52 5.41
CA GLY A 51 29.69 4.81 3.98
C GLY A 51 28.75 5.97 3.62
N ALA A 52 28.27 6.74 4.57
CA ALA A 52 27.42 7.90 4.31
C ALA A 52 28.22 9.03 3.66
N VAL A 53 27.96 9.32 2.38
CA VAL A 53 28.59 10.41 1.63
C VAL A 53 27.55 11.48 1.30
N GLY A 54 27.80 12.72 1.65
CA GLY A 54 26.87 13.84 1.45
C GLY A 54 26.94 14.88 2.55
N GLN A 55 25.93 15.73 2.58
CA GLN A 55 25.74 16.69 3.66
C GLN A 55 24.49 16.31 4.43
N TRP A 56 24.66 15.85 5.67
CA TRP A 56 23.59 15.26 6.46
C TRP A 56 23.31 16.03 7.73
N ASN A 57 22.03 16.17 8.04
CA ASN A 57 21.53 16.68 9.30
C ASN A 57 20.85 15.53 10.06
N LEU A 58 21.11 15.43 11.35
CA LEU A 58 20.57 14.43 12.25
C LEU A 58 19.60 15.09 13.23
N ASP A 59 18.38 14.58 13.30
CA ASP A 59 17.38 14.98 14.29
C ASP A 59 16.88 13.72 15.00
N VAL A 60 16.86 13.76 16.33
CA VAL A 60 16.53 12.60 17.16
C VAL A 60 15.48 12.98 18.18
N SER A 61 14.45 12.16 18.29
CA SER A 61 13.39 12.32 19.28
C SER A 61 12.98 10.98 19.88
N ALA A 62 12.65 10.98 21.16
CA ALA A 62 12.10 9.83 21.87
C ALA A 62 10.74 10.17 22.45
N LYS A 63 9.76 9.31 22.26
CA LYS A 63 8.41 9.51 22.79
C LYS A 63 7.81 8.19 23.27
N PRO A 64 7.13 8.16 24.43
CA PRO A 64 7.06 9.23 25.43
C PRO A 64 8.37 9.42 26.21
N THR A 65 8.58 10.55 26.88
CA THR A 65 9.75 10.81 27.73
C THR A 65 9.51 10.52 29.20
N GLU A 66 8.25 10.41 29.62
CA GLU A 66 7.84 9.96 30.95
C GLU A 66 7.14 8.62 30.81
N ILE A 67 7.65 7.59 31.45
CA ILE A 67 7.23 6.21 31.32
C ILE A 67 7.44 5.42 32.61
N ALA A 68 6.81 4.24 32.70
CA ALA A 68 7.15 3.25 33.73
C ALA A 68 8.15 2.21 33.21
N VAL A 69 8.82 1.53 34.12
CA VAL A 69 9.64 0.36 33.77
C VAL A 69 8.78 -0.67 33.05
N GLY A 70 9.23 -1.13 31.90
CA GLY A 70 8.51 -2.06 31.03
C GLY A 70 7.65 -1.43 29.95
N ASP A 71 7.44 -0.11 29.98
CA ASP A 71 6.69 0.58 28.93
C ASP A 71 7.56 0.88 27.70
N PRO A 72 7.01 0.80 26.48
CA PRO A 72 7.77 1.05 25.26
C PRO A 72 8.00 2.53 24.99
N ILE A 73 9.21 2.87 24.56
CA ILE A 73 9.60 4.18 24.01
C ILE A 73 9.86 4.00 22.52
N THR A 74 9.33 4.89 21.70
CA THR A 74 9.70 4.97 20.29
C THR A 74 10.79 6.01 20.10
N LEU A 75 11.98 5.55 19.77
CA LEU A 75 13.08 6.39 19.31
C LEU A 75 12.93 6.61 17.81
N THR A 76 12.86 7.88 17.40
CA THR A 76 12.80 8.29 16.00
C THR A 76 14.10 9.04 15.66
N ILE A 77 14.83 8.51 14.69
CA ILE A 77 16.05 9.11 14.15
C ILE A 77 15.76 9.54 12.73
N LYS A 78 15.76 10.83 12.49
CA LYS A 78 15.49 11.44 11.19
C LYS A 78 16.78 12.01 10.61
N ILE A 79 17.16 11.52 9.44
CA ILE A 79 18.33 11.99 8.71
C ILE A 79 17.84 12.66 7.43
N THR A 80 18.23 13.91 7.25
CA THR A 80 17.88 14.72 6.07
C THR A 80 19.14 15.31 5.46
N GLY A 81 19.14 15.45 4.15
CA GLY A 81 20.28 16.09 3.51
C GLY A 81 20.38 15.86 2.03
N ASN A 82 21.57 16.11 1.52
CA ASN A 82 21.91 16.01 0.10
C ASN A 82 23.01 14.96 -0.10
N GLY A 83 22.70 13.94 -0.87
CA GLY A 83 23.58 12.81 -1.15
C GLY A 83 22.79 11.53 -1.40
N ASN A 84 23.48 10.39 -1.45
CA ASN A 84 22.80 9.11 -1.61
C ASN A 84 22.24 8.64 -0.26
N ILE A 85 20.97 8.96 0.00
CA ILE A 85 20.29 8.61 1.27
C ILE A 85 20.20 7.10 1.50
N ASP A 86 20.26 6.27 0.46
CA ASP A 86 20.17 4.82 0.60
C ASP A 86 21.42 4.21 1.22
N THR A 87 22.56 4.86 1.07
CA THR A 87 23.84 4.40 1.67
C THR A 87 23.93 4.75 3.14
N VAL A 88 23.04 5.59 3.67
CA VAL A 88 23.03 5.96 5.08
C VAL A 88 22.51 4.80 5.91
N ALA A 89 23.40 4.11 6.62
CA ALA A 89 23.03 3.02 7.50
C ALA A 89 22.36 3.53 8.78
N THR A 90 21.68 2.62 9.50
CA THR A 90 21.13 2.91 10.83
C THR A 90 22.26 3.30 11.79
N PRO A 91 22.20 4.48 12.43
CA PRO A 91 23.16 4.84 13.44
C PRO A 91 23.19 3.83 14.58
N GLN A 92 24.38 3.39 14.97
CA GLN A 92 24.53 2.43 16.05
C GLN A 92 24.34 3.13 17.41
N LEU A 93 23.43 2.59 18.20
CA LEU A 93 23.20 3.01 19.57
C LEU A 93 24.15 2.22 20.47
N LYS A 94 25.00 2.91 21.22
CA LYS A 94 25.91 2.30 22.21
C LYS A 94 25.31 2.48 23.61
N ASN A 95 25.73 1.62 24.57
CA ASN A 95 25.34 1.73 25.99
C ASN A 95 23.83 1.66 26.26
N LEU A 96 23.14 0.69 25.61
CA LEU A 96 21.71 0.42 25.83
C LEU A 96 21.48 -0.79 26.79
N ASP A 97 22.43 -1.12 27.68
CA ASP A 97 22.33 -2.28 28.55
C ASP A 97 21.09 -2.28 29.46
N ASN A 98 20.67 -1.07 29.87
CA ASN A 98 19.47 -0.85 30.68
C ASN A 98 18.16 -0.85 29.88
N PHE A 99 18.23 -1.06 28.56
CA PHE A 99 17.07 -1.14 27.68
C PHE A 99 16.98 -2.51 27.02
N LYS A 100 15.78 -3.00 26.81
CA LYS A 100 15.51 -4.05 25.83
C LYS A 100 15.26 -3.38 24.50
N THR A 101 16.00 -3.74 23.48
CA THR A 101 15.94 -3.14 22.15
C THR A 101 15.24 -4.07 21.18
N TYR A 102 14.49 -3.51 20.25
CA TYR A 102 13.88 -4.22 19.14
C TYR A 102 14.50 -3.73 17.83
N ASP A 103 14.36 -4.51 16.76
CA ASP A 103 14.93 -4.18 15.47
C ASP A 103 14.33 -2.87 14.92
N PRO A 104 15.17 -1.96 14.37
CA PRO A 104 14.71 -0.71 13.81
C PRO A 104 13.99 -0.93 12.49
N THR A 105 12.90 -0.19 12.27
CA THR A 105 12.26 -0.05 10.96
C THR A 105 12.76 1.22 10.30
N SER A 106 12.82 1.25 8.96
CA SER A 106 13.23 2.44 8.24
C SER A 106 12.28 2.78 7.10
N LYS A 107 12.09 4.10 6.89
CA LYS A 107 11.34 4.65 5.77
C LYS A 107 12.22 5.69 5.08
N THR A 108 12.38 5.55 3.77
CA THR A 108 13.14 6.50 2.94
C THR A 108 12.17 7.28 2.05
N THR A 109 12.35 8.59 1.98
CA THR A 109 11.64 9.48 1.06
C THR A 109 12.68 10.23 0.25
N LYS A 110 12.62 10.12 -1.08
CA LYS A 110 13.55 10.77 -2.01
C LYS A 110 12.81 11.77 -2.86
N ASN A 111 13.51 12.82 -3.26
CA ASN A 111 13.06 13.68 -4.33
C ASN A 111 13.69 13.16 -5.63
N GLU A 112 12.86 12.72 -6.58
CA GLU A 112 13.34 12.17 -7.87
C GLU A 112 14.07 13.19 -8.75
N LEU A 113 13.81 14.48 -8.52
CA LEU A 113 14.40 15.57 -9.28
C LEU A 113 15.66 16.18 -8.63
N SER A 114 16.04 15.72 -7.46
CA SER A 114 17.19 16.23 -6.72
C SER A 114 17.87 15.12 -5.93
N THR A 115 19.11 15.40 -5.50
CA THR A 115 19.87 14.49 -4.61
C THR A 115 19.49 14.64 -3.14
N THR A 116 18.40 15.40 -2.83
CA THR A 116 17.91 15.54 -1.46
C THR A 116 17.03 14.37 -1.05
N GLY A 117 17.19 13.92 0.17
CA GLY A 117 16.41 12.83 0.72
C GLY A 117 16.21 12.94 2.23
N GLU A 118 15.26 12.16 2.70
CA GLU A 118 14.97 11.94 4.12
C GLU A 118 14.92 10.46 4.39
N ARG A 119 15.57 10.02 5.46
CA ARG A 119 15.46 8.67 5.98
C ARG A 119 15.11 8.71 7.45
N VAL A 120 14.02 8.06 7.81
CA VAL A 120 13.54 7.98 9.18
C VAL A 120 13.69 6.55 9.67
N PHE A 121 14.41 6.38 10.76
CA PHE A 121 14.51 5.14 11.48
C PHE A 121 13.65 5.22 12.73
N GLN A 122 12.90 4.16 13.01
CA GLN A 122 12.12 4.03 14.24
C GLN A 122 12.52 2.76 14.95
N GLN A 123 12.91 2.89 16.21
CA GLN A 123 13.30 1.78 17.06
C GLN A 123 12.54 1.82 18.38
N VAL A 124 12.03 0.67 18.79
CA VAL A 124 11.37 0.54 20.08
C VAL A 124 12.39 0.13 21.12
N LEU A 125 12.38 0.84 22.24
CA LEU A 125 13.23 0.62 23.41
C LEU A 125 12.32 0.43 24.63
N VAL A 126 12.65 -0.52 25.50
CA VAL A 126 11.88 -0.76 26.74
C VAL A 126 12.85 -0.72 27.91
N PRO A 127 12.71 0.22 28.87
CA PRO A 127 13.58 0.30 30.04
C PRO A 127 13.38 -0.91 30.94
N LYS A 128 14.48 -1.52 31.36
CA LYS A 128 14.52 -2.68 32.28
C LYS A 128 14.47 -2.25 33.75
N SER A 129 14.95 -1.04 34.05
CA SER A 129 15.01 -0.49 35.41
C SER A 129 14.80 1.02 35.41
N THR A 130 14.63 1.59 36.58
CA THR A 130 14.56 3.04 36.78
C THR A 130 15.90 3.75 36.52
N GLU A 131 16.97 3.02 36.40
CA GLU A 131 18.30 3.54 36.09
C GLU A 131 18.45 3.93 34.62
N ALA A 132 17.48 3.51 33.77
CA ALA A 132 17.42 3.87 32.36
C ALA A 132 16.94 5.34 32.16
N ALA A 133 17.57 6.27 32.86
CA ALA A 133 17.11 7.68 32.91
C ALA A 133 17.55 8.52 31.69
N GLU A 134 18.34 7.95 30.79
CA GLU A 134 18.94 8.73 29.70
C GLU A 134 19.19 7.81 28.49
N LEU A 135 18.85 8.31 27.30
CA LEU A 135 19.31 7.69 26.05
C LEU A 135 20.66 8.32 25.68
N PRO A 136 21.64 7.49 25.25
CA PRO A 136 22.96 7.99 24.89
C PRO A 136 22.90 8.90 23.64
N GLU A 137 24.00 9.62 23.42
CA GLU A 137 24.16 10.38 22.19
C GLU A 137 24.19 9.47 20.96
N ILE A 138 23.59 9.93 19.91
CA ILE A 138 23.54 9.24 18.62
C ILE A 138 24.48 9.96 17.68
N ARG A 139 25.37 9.21 17.04
CA ARG A 139 26.41 9.73 16.17
C ARG A 139 26.23 9.19 14.76
N LEU A 140 26.32 10.11 13.79
CA LEU A 140 26.30 9.79 12.38
C LEU A 140 27.58 10.32 11.74
N PRO A 141 28.62 9.51 11.59
CA PRO A 141 29.81 9.90 10.84
C PRO A 141 29.51 9.84 9.35
N TYR A 142 29.92 10.88 8.61
CA TYR A 142 29.72 10.98 7.17
C TYR A 142 30.88 11.71 6.51
N PHE A 143 31.08 11.51 5.22
CA PHE A 143 32.02 12.26 4.40
C PHE A 143 31.32 13.39 3.68
N ASP A 144 31.77 14.62 3.89
CA ASP A 144 31.27 15.80 3.18
C ASP A 144 32.11 16.03 1.90
N PRO A 145 31.55 15.79 0.70
CA PRO A 145 32.29 15.93 -0.54
C PRO A 145 32.63 17.38 -0.89
N VAL A 146 31.90 18.35 -0.33
CA VAL A 146 32.18 19.79 -0.54
C VAL A 146 33.36 20.24 0.32
N ALA A 147 33.33 19.83 1.60
CA ALA A 147 34.45 20.11 2.51
C ALA A 147 35.65 19.20 2.32
N LYS A 148 35.49 18.10 1.55
CA LYS A 148 36.46 17.01 1.37
C LYS A 148 36.99 16.47 2.70
N ALA A 149 36.12 16.34 3.68
CA ALA A 149 36.49 15.95 5.04
C ALA A 149 35.39 15.10 5.68
N TYR A 150 35.80 14.24 6.62
CA TYR A 150 34.88 13.52 7.47
C TYR A 150 34.30 14.43 8.55
N LYS A 151 33.00 14.33 8.74
CA LYS A 151 32.25 15.04 9.78
C LYS A 151 31.40 14.05 10.54
N THR A 152 31.02 14.41 11.77
CA THR A 152 30.10 13.60 12.58
C THR A 152 28.97 14.50 13.06
N ALA A 153 27.74 14.19 12.65
CA ALA A 153 26.55 14.77 13.27
C ALA A 153 26.29 14.05 14.59
N VAL A 154 26.05 14.81 15.65
CA VAL A 154 25.80 14.27 16.99
C VAL A 154 24.53 14.88 17.54
N GLN A 155 23.67 14.04 18.10
CA GLN A 155 22.43 14.47 18.75
C GLN A 155 22.18 13.69 20.03
N GLY A 156 21.67 14.35 21.03
CA GLY A 156 21.45 13.81 22.38
C GLY A 156 22.50 14.30 23.36
N PRO A 157 22.56 13.73 24.58
CA PRO A 157 21.71 12.68 25.14
C PRO A 157 20.25 13.14 25.40
N ILE A 158 19.29 12.19 25.40
CA ILE A 158 17.89 12.49 25.68
C ILE A 158 17.53 11.99 27.07
N LYS A 159 17.12 12.91 27.94
CA LYS A 159 16.68 12.59 29.29
C LYS A 159 15.31 11.93 29.29
N LEU A 160 15.18 10.88 30.08
CA LEU A 160 13.93 10.13 30.30
C LEU A 160 13.57 10.16 31.78
N VAL A 161 12.29 10.18 32.07
CA VAL A 161 11.75 10.02 33.43
C VAL A 161 11.15 8.64 33.53
N VAL A 162 11.92 7.68 34.06
CA VAL A 162 11.47 6.29 34.23
C VAL A 162 10.99 6.08 35.65
N LYS A 163 9.69 5.90 35.82
CA LYS A 163 9.04 5.63 37.12
C LYS A 163 9.08 4.13 37.38
N ALA A 164 9.16 3.76 38.66
CA ALA A 164 9.00 2.36 39.04
C ALA A 164 7.63 1.85 38.54
N SER A 165 7.62 0.66 37.98
CA SER A 165 6.35 0.01 37.64
C SER A 165 5.57 -0.23 38.91
N GLY A 166 4.54 0.55 39.15
CA GLY A 166 3.59 0.25 40.21
C GLY A 166 2.93 -1.09 39.90
N ALA A 167 3.01 -2.04 40.81
CA ALA A 167 2.28 -3.29 40.68
C ALA A 167 0.78 -2.98 40.51
N GLY A 168 0.32 -2.87 39.26
CA GLY A 168 -1.08 -2.55 38.99
C GLY A 168 -1.43 -1.83 37.69
N ALA A 169 -0.46 -1.30 36.94
CA ALA A 169 -0.76 -0.63 35.66
C ALA A 169 -0.51 -1.54 34.46
N SER A 170 -1.26 -2.63 34.35
CA SER A 170 -1.57 -3.16 33.03
C SER A 170 -2.38 -2.09 32.31
N ALA A 171 -1.85 -1.55 31.20
CA ALA A 171 -2.57 -0.65 30.34
C ALA A 171 -3.85 -1.37 29.84
N VAL A 172 -4.94 -1.12 30.54
CA VAL A 172 -6.27 -1.54 30.13
C VAL A 172 -6.63 -0.65 28.95
N LEU A 173 -6.51 -1.19 27.73
CA LEU A 173 -7.27 -0.72 26.60
C LEU A 173 -8.76 -0.83 26.97
N SER A 174 -9.36 0.28 27.41
CA SER A 174 -10.76 0.36 27.78
C SER A 174 -11.64 0.22 26.54
N GLY A 175 -11.96 -1.03 26.22
CA GLY A 175 -13.18 -1.38 25.50
C GLY A 175 -14.22 -1.85 26.53
N PRO A 176 -15.53 -1.81 26.24
CA PRO A 176 -16.59 -2.07 27.24
C PRO A 176 -16.48 -3.50 27.77
N THR A 177 -16.23 -3.56 29.06
CA THR A 177 -15.86 -4.74 29.83
C THR A 177 -17.04 -5.66 30.08
N ARG A 178 -16.92 -6.90 29.66
CA ARG A 178 -17.58 -8.02 30.34
C ARG A 178 -16.55 -8.69 31.26
N THR A 179 -16.78 -8.57 32.54
CA THR A 179 -15.97 -9.09 33.66
C THR A 179 -15.82 -10.61 33.55
N ARG A 180 -14.61 -11.10 33.30
CA ARG A 180 -14.19 -12.45 33.67
C ARG A 180 -12.87 -12.35 34.42
N PRO A 181 -12.64 -13.12 35.52
CA PRO A 181 -11.39 -13.05 36.27
C PRO A 181 -10.21 -13.48 35.38
N ALA A 182 -9.17 -12.64 35.36
CA ALA A 182 -7.95 -12.91 34.65
C ALA A 182 -7.16 -13.99 35.40
N GLU A 183 -7.03 -15.16 34.81
CA GLU A 183 -6.10 -16.20 35.22
C GLU A 183 -4.70 -15.80 34.75
N LYS A 184 -3.71 -15.82 35.67
CA LYS A 184 -2.30 -15.57 35.38
C LYS A 184 -1.80 -16.67 34.45
N LEU A 185 -1.74 -16.37 33.15
CA LEU A 185 -1.04 -17.20 32.20
C LEU A 185 0.47 -16.86 32.27
N GLY A 186 1.26 -17.86 32.57
CA GLY A 186 2.72 -17.79 32.60
C GLY A 186 3.30 -17.40 31.22
N GLU A 187 4.55 -17.04 31.27
CA GLU A 187 5.41 -16.53 30.21
C GLU A 187 5.66 -17.58 29.11
N ASP A 188 4.62 -17.92 28.34
CA ASP A 188 4.82 -18.82 27.22
C ASP A 188 4.00 -18.35 25.99
N ILE A 189 4.56 -18.64 24.83
CA ILE A 189 4.05 -18.22 23.52
C ILE A 189 2.58 -18.64 23.39
N VAL A 190 1.68 -17.67 23.37
CA VAL A 190 0.26 -17.90 23.14
C VAL A 190 0.09 -18.37 21.70
N TYR A 191 -0.05 -19.68 21.53
CA TYR A 191 -0.45 -20.25 20.25
C TYR A 191 -1.84 -19.75 19.81
N LEU A 192 -2.01 -19.66 18.53
CA LEU A 192 -3.27 -19.30 17.89
C LEU A 192 -4.45 -20.06 18.51
N LYS A 193 -5.44 -19.32 18.97
CA LYS A 193 -6.68 -19.85 19.53
C LYS A 193 -7.29 -20.84 18.56
N GLY A 194 -7.27 -22.13 18.93
CA GLY A 194 -7.77 -23.22 18.07
C GLY A 194 -9.29 -23.23 17.88
N ASP A 195 -10.04 -22.46 18.66
CA ASP A 195 -11.47 -22.21 18.47
C ASP A 195 -11.67 -20.84 17.83
N LEU A 196 -11.67 -20.84 16.53
CA LEU A 196 -12.45 -19.88 15.76
C LEU A 196 -13.92 -20.23 16.10
N GLY A 197 -14.53 -19.47 17.02
CA GLY A 197 -15.97 -19.55 17.22
C GLY A 197 -16.69 -19.60 15.87
N PRO A 198 -17.96 -20.06 15.78
CA PRO A 198 -18.61 -20.26 14.50
C PRO A 198 -18.42 -18.99 13.67
N ALA A 199 -17.49 -19.04 12.72
CA ALA A 199 -17.41 -18.04 11.69
C ALA A 199 -18.79 -18.06 11.07
N ALA A 200 -19.56 -16.98 11.25
CA ALA A 200 -20.77 -16.80 10.48
C ALA A 200 -20.29 -16.79 9.02
N ALA A 201 -20.26 -17.96 8.43
CA ALA A 201 -19.97 -18.15 7.02
C ALA A 201 -21.06 -17.34 6.33
N ALA A 202 -20.72 -16.13 5.92
CA ALA A 202 -21.59 -15.36 5.05
C ALA A 202 -21.88 -16.27 3.87
N ALA A 203 -23.14 -16.69 3.74
CA ALA A 203 -23.55 -17.57 2.66
C ALA A 203 -23.00 -16.98 1.35
N PRO A 204 -22.31 -17.78 0.53
CA PRO A 204 -21.74 -17.25 -0.70
C PRO A 204 -22.86 -16.60 -1.51
N LEU A 205 -22.60 -15.42 -2.08
CA LEU A 205 -23.60 -14.64 -2.82
C LEU A 205 -24.35 -15.48 -3.88
N CYS A 206 -23.69 -16.50 -4.42
CA CYS A 206 -24.28 -17.47 -5.35
C CYS A 206 -25.35 -18.39 -4.73
N ALA A 207 -25.45 -18.49 -3.41
CA ALA A 207 -26.49 -19.26 -2.73
C ALA A 207 -27.81 -18.47 -2.59
N THR A 208 -27.82 -17.17 -2.90
CA THR A 208 -29.03 -16.36 -2.82
C THR A 208 -29.83 -16.43 -4.13
N PRO A 209 -31.14 -16.68 -4.10
CA PRO A 209 -31.97 -16.74 -5.31
C PRO A 209 -31.96 -15.41 -6.08
N THR A 210 -31.77 -14.29 -5.41
CA THR A 210 -31.64 -12.96 -5.99
C THR A 210 -30.44 -12.84 -6.94
N PHE A 211 -29.32 -13.50 -6.64
CA PHE A 211 -28.16 -13.55 -7.52
C PHE A 211 -28.51 -14.17 -8.87
N TRP A 212 -29.20 -15.30 -8.87
CA TRP A 212 -29.61 -16.01 -10.09
C TRP A 212 -30.63 -15.24 -10.89
N VAL A 213 -31.63 -14.65 -10.24
CA VAL A 213 -32.62 -13.79 -10.91
C VAL A 213 -31.96 -12.63 -11.63
N LEU A 214 -31.02 -11.94 -10.96
CA LEU A 214 -30.34 -10.80 -11.54
C LEU A 214 -29.46 -11.17 -12.75
N ASN A 215 -28.80 -12.34 -12.68
CA ASN A 215 -27.94 -12.80 -13.78
C ASN A 215 -28.72 -13.37 -14.96
N PHE A 216 -29.86 -14.04 -14.74
CA PHE A 216 -30.66 -14.62 -15.83
C PHE A 216 -31.67 -13.65 -16.42
N ALA A 217 -32.08 -12.61 -15.71
CA ALA A 217 -33.02 -11.61 -16.19
C ALA A 217 -32.63 -11.01 -17.56
N PRO A 218 -31.40 -10.58 -17.81
CA PRO A 218 -31.02 -10.03 -19.12
C PRO A 218 -31.06 -11.07 -20.25
N VAL A 219 -30.72 -12.32 -19.94
CA VAL A 219 -30.74 -13.41 -20.92
C VAL A 219 -32.18 -13.73 -21.34
N VAL A 220 -33.08 -13.80 -20.36
CA VAL A 220 -34.53 -14.02 -20.62
C VAL A 220 -35.13 -12.85 -21.38
N ALA A 221 -34.76 -11.61 -21.02
CA ALA A 221 -35.19 -10.42 -21.73
C ALA A 221 -34.72 -10.43 -23.18
N LEU A 222 -33.48 -10.80 -23.45
CA LEU A 222 -32.92 -10.90 -24.79
C LEU A 222 -33.64 -11.99 -25.62
N ALA A 223 -33.82 -13.18 -25.03
CA ALA A 223 -34.55 -14.26 -25.67
C ALA A 223 -36.00 -13.85 -26.01
N GLY A 224 -36.68 -13.16 -25.10
CA GLY A 224 -38.01 -12.61 -25.29
C GLY A 224 -38.04 -11.58 -26.40
N ALA A 225 -37.07 -10.66 -26.47
CA ALA A 225 -36.96 -9.65 -27.53
C ALA A 225 -36.71 -10.29 -28.89
N ILE A 226 -35.85 -11.31 -28.98
CA ILE A 226 -35.59 -12.06 -30.23
C ILE A 226 -36.87 -12.80 -30.65
N GLY A 227 -37.54 -13.49 -29.73
CA GLY A 227 -38.81 -14.16 -29.98
C GLY A 227 -39.89 -13.21 -30.48
N TRP A 228 -40.04 -12.03 -29.84
CA TRP A 228 -40.97 -11.00 -30.26
C TRP A 228 -40.61 -10.46 -31.65
N LYS A 229 -39.33 -10.14 -31.90
CA LYS A 229 -38.86 -9.68 -33.19
C LYS A 229 -39.21 -10.69 -34.29
N ARG A 230 -38.85 -11.97 -34.12
CA ARG A 230 -39.16 -13.05 -35.08
C ARG A 230 -40.67 -13.19 -35.31
N ARG A 231 -41.47 -13.09 -34.25
CA ARG A 231 -42.95 -13.16 -34.36
C ARG A 231 -43.51 -11.92 -35.03
N SER A 232 -42.98 -10.73 -34.77
CA SER A 232 -43.36 -9.48 -35.43
C SER A 232 -43.01 -9.49 -36.92
N ASP A 233 -41.80 -9.97 -37.26
CA ASP A 233 -41.33 -10.04 -38.65
C ASP A 233 -42.15 -11.04 -39.48
N ARG A 234 -42.49 -12.21 -38.90
CA ARG A 234 -43.43 -13.15 -39.54
C ARG A 234 -44.84 -12.51 -39.80
N ARG A 235 -45.32 -11.72 -38.84
CA ARG A 235 -46.61 -11.02 -38.99
C ARG A 235 -46.56 -9.87 -40.01
N ARG A 236 -45.40 -9.23 -40.21
CA ARG A 236 -45.21 -8.15 -41.17
C ARG A 236 -44.92 -8.68 -42.57
N GLY A 237 -44.23 -9.80 -42.70
CA GLY A 237 -43.88 -10.41 -44.00
C GLY A 237 -45.03 -11.20 -44.65
N ASP A 238 -46.03 -11.64 -43.86
CA ASP A 238 -47.14 -12.44 -44.38
C ASP A 238 -48.37 -11.56 -44.70
N VAL A 239 -48.44 -11.12 -45.94
CA VAL A 239 -49.53 -10.28 -46.45
C VAL A 239 -50.89 -10.97 -46.30
N ALA A 240 -50.94 -12.31 -46.39
CA ALA A 240 -52.14 -13.12 -46.20
C ALA A 240 -52.64 -13.08 -44.75
N TYR A 241 -51.69 -13.13 -43.78
CA TYR A 241 -52.03 -13.01 -42.37
C TYR A 241 -52.55 -11.63 -41.99
N ALA A 242 -51.96 -10.58 -42.56
CA ALA A 242 -52.39 -9.19 -42.34
C ALA A 242 -53.81 -8.97 -42.88
N ARG A 243 -54.16 -9.55 -44.04
CA ARG A 243 -55.52 -9.48 -44.62
C ARG A 243 -56.53 -10.24 -43.75
N ARG A 244 -56.20 -11.45 -43.30
CA ARG A 244 -57.10 -12.27 -42.42
C ARG A 244 -57.33 -11.60 -41.06
N SER A 245 -56.31 -10.99 -40.47
CA SER A 245 -56.45 -10.33 -39.17
C SER A 245 -57.29 -9.05 -39.25
N ARG A 246 -57.22 -8.30 -40.37
CA ARG A 246 -58.07 -7.13 -40.62
C ARG A 246 -59.53 -7.57 -40.87
N ALA A 247 -59.73 -8.58 -41.67
CA ALA A 247 -61.08 -9.14 -41.91
C ALA A 247 -61.75 -9.65 -40.62
N ALA A 248 -61.04 -10.35 -39.77
CA ALA A 248 -61.56 -10.83 -38.48
C ALA A 248 -61.90 -9.65 -37.52
N ARG A 249 -61.16 -8.55 -37.53
CA ARG A 249 -61.47 -7.35 -36.70
C ARG A 249 -62.72 -6.62 -37.23
N THR A 250 -62.85 -6.51 -38.55
CA THR A 250 -64.00 -5.90 -39.16
C THR A 250 -65.26 -6.75 -38.91
N ALA A 251 -65.17 -8.08 -39.06
CA ALA A 251 -66.31 -8.95 -38.78
C ALA A 251 -66.76 -8.87 -37.30
N ARG A 252 -65.79 -8.80 -36.33
CA ARG A 252 -66.15 -8.62 -34.91
C ARG A 252 -66.77 -7.27 -34.60
N LYS A 253 -66.38 -6.21 -35.30
CA LYS A 253 -67.02 -4.91 -35.13
C LYS A 253 -68.45 -4.85 -35.71
N LEU A 254 -68.73 -5.59 -36.82
CA LEU A 254 -70.05 -5.69 -37.41
C LEU A 254 -70.99 -6.59 -36.64
N LEU A 255 -70.47 -7.56 -35.86
CA LEU A 255 -71.24 -8.43 -34.97
C LEU A 255 -71.51 -7.80 -33.59
N ALA A 256 -70.84 -6.74 -33.24
CA ALA A 256 -70.97 -6.02 -31.96
C ALA A 256 -71.81 -4.70 -32.09
N ALA A 257 -72.25 -4.33 -33.30
CA ALA A 257 -73.16 -3.28 -33.58
C ALA A 257 -74.55 -3.86 -33.94
#